data_23979e897ae4b72ac891b155decf459c
#
_entry.id   23979e897ae4b72ac891b155decf459c
#
_cell.length_a   1.000
_cell.length_b   1.000
_cell.length_c   1.000
_cell.angle_alpha   90.00
_cell.angle_beta   90.00
_cell.angle_gamma   90.00
#
_symmetry.space_group_name_H-M   'P 1'
#
loop_
_entity.id
_entity.type
_entity.pdbx_description
1 polymer ?
#
loop_
_entity_poly.entity_id
_entity_poly.type
_entity_poly.pdbx_seq_one_letter_code
_entity_poly.pdbx_strand_id
1 'polypeptide(L)'
;MSAQVETMNAQEVASRLVQLCREGKNVEAINELYDDNIVSIEPEGSPMPGKTVGKQAVLESTNRWFDSVEQLHSVEISDPLVSDDFFACTMKIDATYKEHGRNVMNELCVFEVRDGKIVNDQFFYNTTGH
;
A
#
# COMPACT_ATOMS: atom_id res chain seq x y z
N MET A 1 -11.74 -10.85 -34.62
CA MET A 1 -12.18 -10.34 -33.33
C MET A 1 -10.99 -10.00 -32.47
N SER A 2 -10.89 -8.78 -32.11
CA SER A 2 -9.79 -8.40 -31.25
C SER A 2 -9.98 -9.02 -29.89
N ALA A 3 -8.93 -9.66 -29.37
CA ALA A 3 -8.93 -10.10 -28.01
C ALA A 3 -9.07 -8.84 -27.13
N GLN A 4 -10.15 -8.75 -26.41
CA GLN A 4 -10.26 -7.72 -25.40
C GLN A 4 -9.31 -8.07 -24.28
N VAL A 5 -8.40 -7.15 -24.00
CA VAL A 5 -7.64 -7.26 -22.76
C VAL A 5 -8.60 -6.89 -21.65
N GLU A 6 -9.05 -7.90 -20.93
CA GLU A 6 -9.93 -7.65 -19.81
C GLU A 6 -9.17 -6.94 -18.71
N THR A 7 -9.66 -5.76 -18.37
CA THR A 7 -9.15 -5.00 -17.25
C THR A 7 -9.58 -5.69 -15.95
N MET A 8 -8.67 -5.83 -15.00
CA MET A 8 -8.99 -6.41 -13.71
C MET A 8 -10.00 -5.53 -12.97
N ASN A 9 -10.96 -6.17 -12.29
CA ASN A 9 -11.88 -5.46 -11.42
C ASN A 9 -11.24 -5.23 -10.03
N ALA A 10 -11.96 -4.51 -9.17
CA ALA A 10 -11.43 -4.20 -7.83
C ALA A 10 -11.12 -5.44 -7.00
N GLN A 11 -11.93 -6.49 -7.12
CA GLN A 11 -11.68 -7.75 -6.40
C GLN A 11 -10.38 -8.40 -6.86
N GLU A 12 -10.13 -8.43 -8.15
CA GLU A 12 -8.92 -9.03 -8.70
C GLU A 12 -7.67 -8.23 -8.33
N VAL A 13 -7.77 -6.89 -8.41
CA VAL A 13 -6.67 -5.99 -7.99
C VAL A 13 -6.39 -6.18 -6.51
N ALA A 14 -7.44 -6.22 -5.68
CA ALA A 14 -7.30 -6.40 -4.24
C ALA A 14 -6.62 -7.72 -3.89
N SER A 15 -7.07 -8.81 -4.50
CA SER A 15 -6.49 -10.13 -4.26
C SER A 15 -5.01 -10.19 -4.65
N ARG A 16 -4.69 -9.58 -5.80
CA ARG A 16 -3.30 -9.54 -6.29
C ARG A 16 -2.41 -8.69 -5.40
N LEU A 17 -2.90 -7.52 -4.97
CA LEU A 17 -2.15 -6.64 -4.07
C LEU A 17 -1.84 -7.34 -2.75
N VAL A 18 -2.85 -7.93 -2.13
CA VAL A 18 -2.67 -8.62 -0.85
C VAL A 18 -1.69 -9.77 -0.99
N GLN A 19 -1.80 -10.55 -2.05
CA GLN A 19 -0.87 -11.65 -2.31
C GLN A 19 0.57 -11.15 -2.39
N LEU A 20 0.82 -10.14 -3.21
CA LEU A 20 2.18 -9.61 -3.41
C LEU A 20 2.74 -9.02 -2.12
N CYS A 21 1.92 -8.26 -1.39
CA CYS A 21 2.36 -7.65 -0.14
C CYS A 21 2.65 -8.69 0.95
N ARG A 22 1.88 -9.78 1.01
CA ARG A 22 2.15 -10.89 1.92
C ARG A 22 3.47 -11.57 1.61
N GLU A 23 3.88 -11.56 0.35
CA GLU A 23 5.17 -12.14 -0.09
C GLU A 23 6.33 -11.15 0.04
N GLY A 24 6.09 -9.95 0.54
CA GLY A 24 7.11 -8.92 0.67
C GLY A 24 7.45 -8.22 -0.65
N LYS A 25 6.60 -8.38 -1.67
CA LYS A 25 6.82 -7.85 -3.03
C LYS A 25 6.10 -6.54 -3.25
N ASN A 26 6.28 -5.59 -2.33
CA ASN A 26 5.59 -4.31 -2.38
C ASN A 26 5.95 -3.48 -3.61
N VAL A 27 7.22 -3.46 -3.99
CA VAL A 27 7.67 -2.72 -5.17
C VAL A 27 7.04 -3.29 -6.44
N GLU A 28 6.98 -4.63 -6.54
CA GLU A 28 6.35 -5.30 -7.68
C GLU A 28 4.85 -4.98 -7.73
N ALA A 29 4.18 -4.94 -6.58
CA ALA A 29 2.77 -4.59 -6.50
C ALA A 29 2.52 -3.16 -7.02
N ILE A 30 3.36 -2.22 -6.64
CA ILE A 30 3.24 -0.84 -7.11
C ILE A 30 3.45 -0.79 -8.62
N ASN A 31 4.49 -1.44 -9.13
CA ASN A 31 4.77 -1.44 -10.56
C ASN A 31 3.65 -2.07 -11.39
N GLU A 32 3.06 -3.14 -10.88
CA GLU A 32 2.04 -3.88 -11.62
C GLU A 32 0.65 -3.24 -11.51
N LEU A 33 0.27 -2.73 -10.32
CA LEU A 33 -1.12 -2.41 -10.01
C LEU A 33 -1.42 -0.91 -9.87
N TYR A 34 -0.41 -0.08 -9.65
CA TYR A 34 -0.63 1.35 -9.44
C TYR A 34 -0.66 2.09 -10.75
N ASP A 35 -1.60 3.04 -10.87
CA ASP A 35 -1.65 3.95 -12.00
C ASP A 35 -0.47 4.91 -11.96
N ASP A 36 -0.02 5.37 -13.14
CA ASP A 36 1.10 6.32 -13.21
C ASP A 36 0.82 7.62 -12.45
N ASN A 37 -0.44 7.99 -12.35
CA ASN A 37 -0.88 9.22 -11.68
C ASN A 37 -1.49 8.96 -10.30
N ILE A 38 -1.13 7.85 -9.67
CA ILE A 38 -1.61 7.49 -8.31
C ILE A 38 -1.47 8.67 -7.35
N VAL A 39 -2.46 8.84 -6.49
CA VAL A 39 -2.40 9.76 -5.36
C VAL A 39 -2.41 8.93 -4.09
N SER A 40 -1.39 9.10 -3.26
CA SER A 40 -1.25 8.38 -2.01
C SER A 40 -1.32 9.36 -0.84
N ILE A 41 -2.16 9.06 0.15
CA ILE A 41 -2.43 9.95 1.26
C ILE A 41 -2.07 9.26 2.58
N GLU A 42 -1.21 9.92 3.35
CA GLU A 42 -0.84 9.49 4.70
C GLU A 42 -1.53 10.38 5.73
N PRO A 43 -1.77 9.88 6.95
CA PRO A 43 -2.43 10.70 7.96
C PRO A 43 -1.55 11.86 8.42
N GLU A 44 -2.19 12.92 8.86
CA GLU A 44 -1.51 14.07 9.43
C GLU A 44 -0.66 13.64 10.63
N GLY A 45 0.55 14.16 10.72
CA GLY A 45 1.49 13.79 11.78
C GLY A 45 2.36 12.59 11.47
N SER A 46 2.16 11.96 10.31
CA SER A 46 3.00 10.86 9.85
C SER A 46 4.40 11.36 9.50
N PRO A 47 5.45 10.54 9.70
CA PRO A 47 6.79 10.87 9.19
C PRO A 47 6.88 10.81 7.66
N MET A 48 5.88 10.20 7.02
CA MET A 48 5.79 10.14 5.56
C MET A 48 5.15 11.42 5.03
N PRO A 49 5.42 11.81 3.75
CA PRO A 49 4.71 12.93 3.15
C PRO A 49 3.20 12.71 3.21
N GLY A 50 2.45 13.76 3.56
CA GLY A 50 1.00 13.66 3.69
C GLY A 50 0.31 13.31 2.38
N LYS A 51 0.85 13.78 1.26
CA LYS A 51 0.33 13.49 -0.07
C LYS A 51 1.49 13.23 -1.03
N THR A 52 1.44 12.12 -1.72
CA THR A 52 2.43 11.76 -2.75
C THR A 52 1.69 11.53 -4.06
N VAL A 53 2.14 12.15 -5.12
CA VAL A 53 1.53 12.06 -6.45
C VAL A 53 2.49 11.40 -7.43
N GLY A 54 1.99 10.38 -8.13
CA GLY A 54 2.73 9.68 -9.17
C GLY A 54 3.39 8.40 -8.69
N LYS A 55 3.39 7.41 -9.57
CA LYS A 55 3.95 6.08 -9.27
C LYS A 55 5.42 6.15 -8.87
N GLN A 56 6.21 6.98 -9.59
CA GLN A 56 7.64 7.08 -9.30
C GLN A 56 7.89 7.62 -7.89
N ALA A 57 7.15 8.64 -7.48
CA ALA A 57 7.28 9.21 -6.14
C ALA A 57 6.87 8.22 -5.05
N VAL A 58 5.82 7.43 -5.32
CA VAL A 58 5.39 6.36 -4.39
C VAL A 58 6.45 5.29 -4.27
N LEU A 59 7.08 4.89 -5.38
CA LEU A 59 8.17 3.92 -5.37
C LEU A 59 9.35 4.43 -4.55
N GLU A 60 9.73 5.69 -4.72
CA GLU A 60 10.83 6.30 -3.97
C GLU A 60 10.53 6.32 -2.47
N SER A 61 9.29 6.68 -2.11
CA SER A 61 8.85 6.69 -0.72
C SER A 61 8.89 5.29 -0.11
N THR A 62 8.42 4.29 -0.86
CA THR A 62 8.42 2.90 -0.41
C THR A 62 9.84 2.39 -0.21
N ASN A 63 10.74 2.69 -1.12
CA ASN A 63 12.15 2.30 -1.00
C ASN A 63 12.81 2.96 0.21
N ARG A 64 12.50 4.23 0.48
CA ARG A 64 13.01 4.92 1.68
C ARG A 64 12.51 4.23 2.96
N TRP A 65 11.26 3.79 2.96
CA TRP A 65 10.74 3.06 4.11
C TRP A 65 11.49 1.75 4.33
N PHE A 66 11.69 0.96 3.27
CA PHE A 66 12.45 -0.29 3.38
C PHE A 66 13.90 -0.04 3.85
N ASP A 67 14.52 1.04 3.36
CA ASP A 67 15.88 1.40 3.77
C ASP A 67 15.94 1.79 5.25
N SER A 68 14.86 2.28 5.83
CA SER A 68 14.79 2.65 7.24
C SER A 68 14.61 1.45 8.16
N VAL A 69 14.27 0.29 7.62
CA VAL A 69 14.02 -0.92 8.38
C VAL A 69 15.32 -1.70 8.56
N GLU A 70 15.69 -1.93 9.83
CA GLU A 70 16.82 -2.79 10.15
C GLU A 70 16.42 -4.25 10.09
N GLN A 71 15.24 -4.57 10.63
CA GLN A 71 14.73 -5.94 10.63
C GLN A 71 13.20 -5.92 10.57
N LEU A 72 12.64 -6.67 9.62
CA LEU A 72 11.21 -6.88 9.52
C LEU A 72 10.86 -8.17 10.23
N HIS A 73 10.11 -8.07 11.33
CA HIS A 73 9.76 -9.24 12.14
C HIS A 73 8.55 -9.97 11.62
N SER A 74 7.49 -9.23 11.27
CA SER A 74 6.29 -9.82 10.71
C SER A 74 5.44 -8.77 9.98
N VAL A 75 4.70 -9.24 9.00
CA VAL A 75 3.67 -8.46 8.31
C VAL A 75 2.43 -9.33 8.24
N GLU A 76 1.31 -8.83 8.75
CA GLU A 76 0.03 -9.52 8.68
C GLU A 76 -0.94 -8.63 7.92
N ILE A 77 -1.51 -9.17 6.85
CA ILE A 77 -2.44 -8.42 5.99
C ILE A 77 -3.75 -9.17 5.96
N SER A 78 -4.84 -8.48 6.26
CA SER A 78 -6.17 -9.07 6.23
C SER A 78 -6.60 -9.38 4.80
N ASP A 79 -7.58 -10.27 4.65
CA ASP A 79 -8.26 -10.42 3.37
C ASP A 79 -8.96 -9.09 3.04
N PRO A 80 -9.04 -8.73 1.77
CA PRO A 80 -9.65 -7.45 1.41
C PRO A 80 -11.17 -7.48 1.53
N LEU A 81 -11.73 -6.33 1.88
CA LEU A 81 -13.16 -6.06 1.80
C LEU A 81 -13.37 -5.19 0.57
N VAL A 82 -14.22 -5.62 -0.34
CA VAL A 82 -14.41 -4.97 -1.64
C VAL A 82 -15.83 -4.45 -1.76
N SER A 83 -15.98 -3.21 -2.22
CA SER A 83 -17.27 -2.60 -2.53
C SER A 83 -17.08 -1.73 -3.77
N ASP A 84 -17.76 -2.10 -4.86
CA ASP A 84 -17.66 -1.41 -6.16
C ASP A 84 -16.21 -1.23 -6.61
N ASP A 85 -15.75 0.01 -6.75
CA ASP A 85 -14.39 0.34 -7.19
C ASP A 85 -13.40 0.51 -6.04
N PHE A 86 -13.80 0.17 -4.82
CA PHE A 86 -13.00 0.36 -3.62
C PHE A 86 -12.71 -0.94 -2.92
N PHE A 87 -11.57 -1.01 -2.27
CA PHE A 87 -11.31 -2.10 -1.33
C PHE A 87 -10.49 -1.58 -0.15
N ALA A 88 -10.55 -2.31 0.94
CA ALA A 88 -9.80 -1.99 2.14
C ALA A 88 -9.21 -3.25 2.75
N CYS A 89 -8.08 -3.10 3.41
CA CYS A 89 -7.49 -4.17 4.20
C CYS A 89 -6.77 -3.56 5.41
N THR A 90 -6.49 -4.38 6.41
CA THR A 90 -5.65 -3.97 7.52
C THR A 90 -4.26 -4.55 7.33
N MET A 91 -3.25 -3.82 7.77
CA MET A 91 -1.87 -4.29 7.78
C MET A 91 -1.29 -4.08 9.17
N LYS A 92 -0.69 -5.14 9.73
CA LYS A 92 0.04 -5.05 10.99
C LYS A 92 1.51 -5.31 10.67
N ILE A 93 2.34 -4.31 10.92
CA ILE A 93 3.76 -4.35 10.58
C ILE A 93 4.57 -4.28 11.86
N ASP A 94 5.33 -5.33 12.16
CA ASP A 94 6.24 -5.39 13.29
C ASP A 94 7.66 -5.31 12.75
N ALA A 95 8.33 -4.19 12.99
CA ALA A 95 9.65 -3.94 12.44
C ALA A 95 10.54 -3.20 13.44
N THR A 96 11.85 -3.41 13.29
CA THR A 96 12.84 -2.63 14.01
C THR A 96 13.42 -1.62 13.01
N TYR A 97 13.32 -0.35 13.33
CA TYR A 97 13.84 0.74 12.51
C TYR A 97 15.21 1.18 12.97
N LYS A 98 16.07 1.54 12.03
CA LYS A 98 17.46 1.91 12.32
C LYS A 98 17.58 3.05 13.31
N GLU A 99 16.65 4.02 13.25
CA GLU A 99 16.71 5.21 14.10
C GLU A 99 15.75 5.19 15.28
N HIS A 100 14.68 4.40 15.21
CA HIS A 100 13.58 4.47 16.19
C HIS A 100 13.38 3.19 16.99
N GLY A 101 14.10 2.12 16.67
CA GLY A 101 13.92 0.84 17.34
C GLY A 101 12.68 0.10 16.87
N ARG A 102 12.27 -0.88 17.67
CA ARG A 102 11.15 -1.76 17.31
C ARG A 102 9.79 -1.08 17.53
N ASN A 103 8.93 -1.19 16.55
CA ASN A 103 7.59 -0.63 16.60
C ASN A 103 6.61 -1.54 15.87
N VAL A 104 5.39 -1.64 16.40
CA VAL A 104 4.29 -2.34 15.75
C VAL A 104 3.30 -1.30 15.25
N MET A 105 3.06 -1.29 13.94
CA MET A 105 2.12 -0.38 13.32
C MET A 105 0.89 -1.13 12.86
N ASN A 106 -0.28 -0.61 13.20
CA ASN A 106 -1.57 -1.14 12.73
C ASN A 106 -2.19 -0.10 11.82
N GLU A 107 -2.38 -0.46 10.54
CA GLU A 107 -2.90 0.44 9.53
C GLU A 107 -4.22 -0.08 8.96
N LEU A 108 -5.11 0.85 8.65
CA LEU A 108 -6.23 0.59 7.74
C LEU A 108 -5.88 1.23 6.41
N CYS A 109 -5.93 0.44 5.35
CA CYS A 109 -5.55 0.87 4.01
C CYS A 109 -6.77 0.83 3.11
N VAL A 110 -7.09 1.96 2.45
CA VAL A 110 -8.25 2.08 1.56
C VAL A 110 -7.75 2.44 0.17
N PHE A 111 -8.25 1.72 -0.83
CA PHE A 111 -7.79 1.84 -2.20
C PHE A 111 -8.96 2.09 -3.14
N GLU A 112 -8.74 2.93 -4.14
CA GLU A 112 -9.67 3.13 -5.25
C GLU A 112 -9.07 2.55 -6.51
N VAL A 113 -9.88 1.75 -7.25
CA VAL A 113 -9.47 1.11 -8.49
C VAL A 113 -10.24 1.72 -9.64
N ARG A 114 -9.55 2.02 -10.73
CA ARG A 114 -10.16 2.50 -11.96
C ARG A 114 -9.40 1.91 -13.14
N ASP A 115 -10.14 1.32 -14.08
CA ASP A 115 -9.55 0.69 -15.26
C ASP A 115 -8.43 -0.29 -14.91
N GLY A 116 -8.65 -1.10 -13.86
CA GLY A 116 -7.72 -2.14 -13.44
C GLY A 116 -6.48 -1.66 -12.70
N LYS A 117 -6.42 -0.39 -12.34
CA LYS A 117 -5.26 0.19 -11.65
C LYS A 117 -5.72 0.92 -10.39
N ILE A 118 -4.84 0.93 -9.40
CA ILE A 118 -5.06 1.70 -8.18
C ILE A 118 -4.74 3.16 -8.48
N VAL A 119 -5.74 4.03 -8.38
CA VAL A 119 -5.60 5.46 -8.67
C VAL A 119 -5.48 6.30 -7.41
N ASN A 120 -5.87 5.75 -6.26
CA ASN A 120 -5.78 6.44 -4.98
C ASN A 120 -5.60 5.41 -3.88
N ASP A 121 -4.73 5.69 -2.92
CA ASP A 121 -4.71 4.97 -1.66
C ASP A 121 -4.64 5.95 -0.50
N GLN A 122 -5.20 5.54 0.63
CA GLN A 122 -5.18 6.34 1.84
C GLN A 122 -4.97 5.42 3.02
N PHE A 123 -4.07 5.83 3.91
CA PHE A 123 -3.69 5.06 5.08
C PHE A 123 -4.18 5.75 6.33
N PHE A 124 -4.64 4.94 7.30
CA PHE A 124 -5.14 5.43 8.58
C PHE A 124 -4.42 4.66 9.69
N TYR A 125 -3.70 5.36 10.53
CA TYR A 125 -3.06 4.80 11.72
C TYR A 125 -2.80 5.90 12.72
N ASN A 126 -2.57 5.51 13.96
CA ASN A 126 -2.30 6.48 15.02
C ASN A 126 -0.90 7.05 14.85
N THR A 127 -0.79 8.37 14.81
CA THR A 127 0.48 9.06 14.59
C THR A 127 1.03 9.72 15.85
N THR A 128 0.19 9.90 16.84
CA THR A 128 0.66 10.42 18.12
C THR A 128 1.28 9.30 18.93
N GLY A 129 2.47 9.53 19.43
CA GLY A 129 3.16 8.56 20.26
C GLY A 129 2.35 8.26 21.52
N HIS A 130 2.16 7.01 21.78
CA HIS A 130 1.45 6.53 22.96
C HIS A 130 2.42 5.88 23.90
#